data_b15854a6f95bfd2f0da2a795c1136005
#
_entry.id   b15854a6f95bfd2f0da2a795c1136005
#
_cell.length_a   1.000
_cell.length_b   1.000
_cell.length_c   1.000
_cell.angle_alpha   90.00
_cell.angle_beta   90.00
_cell.angle_gamma   90.00
#
_symmetry.space_group_name_H-M   'P 1'
#
loop_
_entity.id
_entity.type
_entity.pdbx_description
1 polymer ?
#
loop_
_entity_poly.entity_id
_entity_poly.type
_entity_poly.pdbx_seq_one_letter_code
_entity_poly.pdbx_strand_id
1 'polypeptide(L)'
;AMNKGIKMSSGKWIIFMNSGDLFYKKNVLHNFFSENVMNYDIVYGDTLVNAKNLSYVINSKPFEHNTLLMPFCHQSVFVKSNILKKKNFSLKYRFSSDFDFFNYCYLSKKKFQKINYIISKVKSGGFADKNRQLVFDENLTIIKKKGNKSLLYFLYLKKISQYLKDTIKFILPSFIQELIFKIKYKRFTINKKYG
;
A
#
# COMPACT_ATOMS: atom_id res chain seq x y z
N ALA A 1 -10.08 0.01 14.80
CA ALA A 1 -11.19 0.31 13.89
C ALA A 1 -11.37 -0.80 12.83
N MET A 2 -10.34 -1.16 12.01
CA MET A 2 -10.43 -2.10 10.88
C MET A 2 -10.93 -3.49 11.28
N ASN A 3 -10.40 -4.11 12.35
CA ASN A 3 -10.85 -5.42 12.83
C ASN A 3 -12.33 -5.42 13.28
N LYS A 4 -12.83 -4.30 13.84
CA LYS A 4 -14.27 -4.16 14.15
C LYS A 4 -15.09 -4.16 12.84
N GLY A 5 -14.63 -3.44 11.80
CA GLY A 5 -15.28 -3.44 10.49
C GLY A 5 -15.31 -4.84 9.84
N ILE A 6 -14.20 -5.60 9.93
CA ILE A 6 -14.16 -6.99 9.46
C ILE A 6 -15.23 -7.85 10.14
N LYS A 7 -15.34 -7.74 11.47
CA LYS A 7 -16.32 -8.51 12.24
C LYS A 7 -17.76 -8.19 11.85
N MET A 8 -18.05 -6.92 11.56
CA MET A 8 -19.39 -6.44 11.21
C MET A 8 -19.76 -6.64 9.73
N SER A 9 -18.78 -6.90 8.87
CA SER A 9 -19.00 -7.03 7.43
C SER A 9 -19.76 -8.30 7.07
N SER A 10 -20.72 -8.21 6.12
CA SER A 10 -21.47 -9.35 5.57
C SER A 10 -21.12 -9.64 4.09
N GLY A 11 -20.45 -8.71 3.41
CA GLY A 11 -20.10 -8.84 1.99
C GLY A 11 -19.03 -9.91 1.72
N LYS A 12 -19.00 -10.41 0.47
CA LYS A 12 -17.99 -11.38 0.01
C LYS A 12 -16.60 -10.77 -0.08
N TRP A 13 -16.50 -9.49 -0.38
CA TRP A 13 -15.28 -8.71 -0.51
C TRP A 13 -15.27 -7.54 0.48
N ILE A 14 -14.10 -7.24 1.00
CA ILE A 14 -13.86 -6.09 1.89
C ILE A 14 -12.76 -5.24 1.27
N ILE A 15 -13.00 -3.94 1.22
CA ILE A 15 -12.02 -2.89 0.94
C ILE A 15 -12.06 -1.87 2.05
N PHE A 16 -10.90 -1.33 2.43
CA PHE A 16 -10.80 -0.30 3.47
C PHE A 16 -10.54 1.05 2.85
N MET A 17 -11.41 2.00 3.15
CA MET A 17 -11.23 3.41 2.81
C MET A 17 -11.07 4.20 4.10
N ASN A 18 -9.99 4.97 4.24
CA ASN A 18 -9.81 5.85 5.38
C ASN A 18 -10.64 7.12 5.20
N SER A 19 -10.84 7.85 6.28
CA SER A 19 -11.51 9.15 6.21
C SER A 19 -10.79 10.09 5.24
N GLY A 20 -11.53 10.59 4.24
CA GLY A 20 -11.03 11.48 3.19
C GLY A 20 -10.48 10.77 1.94
N ASP A 21 -10.39 9.43 1.93
CA ASP A 21 -10.10 8.66 0.73
C ASP A 21 -11.39 8.39 -0.06
N LEU A 22 -11.28 8.24 -1.37
CA LEU A 22 -12.39 8.05 -2.28
C LEU A 22 -12.10 6.95 -3.29
N PHE A 23 -13.11 6.33 -3.85
CA PHE A 23 -12.96 5.62 -5.11
C PHE A 23 -12.53 6.60 -6.21
N TYR A 24 -11.65 6.16 -7.10
CA TYR A 24 -11.14 7.01 -8.18
C TYR A 24 -12.25 7.52 -9.11
N LYS A 25 -13.16 6.64 -9.49
CA LYS A 25 -14.34 6.93 -10.31
C LYS A 25 -15.58 6.23 -9.74
N LYS A 26 -16.76 6.70 -10.11
CA LYS A 26 -18.05 6.13 -9.65
C LYS A 26 -18.24 4.66 -10.08
N ASN A 27 -17.63 4.25 -11.21
CA ASN A 27 -17.77 2.92 -11.78
C ASN A 27 -16.71 1.90 -11.30
N VAL A 28 -15.83 2.25 -10.34
CA VAL A 28 -14.78 1.33 -9.84
C VAL A 28 -15.36 0.00 -9.35
N LEU A 29 -16.44 0.03 -8.58
CA LEU A 29 -17.09 -1.19 -8.09
C LEU A 29 -17.72 -1.99 -9.23
N HIS A 30 -18.40 -1.31 -10.16
CA HIS A 30 -18.97 -1.97 -11.34
C HIS A 30 -17.87 -2.68 -12.12
N ASN A 31 -16.79 -2.00 -12.44
CA ASN A 31 -15.65 -2.58 -13.15
C ASN A 31 -15.05 -3.76 -12.40
N PHE A 32 -14.90 -3.65 -11.06
CA PHE A 32 -14.39 -4.75 -10.24
C PHE A 32 -15.25 -6.02 -10.37
N PHE A 33 -16.57 -5.87 -10.30
CA PHE A 33 -17.48 -7.04 -10.41
C PHE A 33 -17.67 -7.55 -11.83
N SER A 34 -17.31 -6.77 -12.85
CA SER A 34 -17.29 -7.19 -14.25
C SER A 34 -16.02 -7.97 -14.63
N GLU A 35 -14.95 -7.88 -13.80
CA GLU A 35 -13.73 -8.65 -13.98
C GLU A 35 -13.91 -10.10 -13.49
N ASN A 36 -13.16 -11.03 -14.06
CA ASN A 36 -13.14 -12.43 -13.60
C ASN A 36 -12.31 -12.59 -12.31
N VAL A 37 -12.77 -11.94 -11.23
CA VAL A 37 -12.03 -11.89 -9.94
C VAL A 37 -12.38 -13.03 -8.98
N MET A 38 -13.38 -13.83 -9.28
CA MET A 38 -13.93 -14.82 -8.32
C MET A 38 -12.92 -15.91 -7.93
N ASN A 39 -11.97 -16.24 -8.81
CA ASN A 39 -10.93 -17.25 -8.59
C ASN A 39 -9.74 -16.74 -7.75
N TYR A 40 -9.73 -15.45 -7.42
CA TYR A 40 -8.65 -14.82 -6.65
C TYR A 40 -9.11 -14.52 -5.22
N ASP A 41 -8.15 -14.40 -4.32
CA ASP A 41 -8.36 -14.16 -2.91
C ASP A 41 -8.15 -12.69 -2.54
N ILE A 42 -7.23 -12.04 -3.25
CA ILE A 42 -6.81 -10.65 -3.08
C ILE A 42 -6.68 -10.02 -4.45
N VAL A 43 -7.42 -8.95 -4.69
CA VAL A 43 -7.38 -8.21 -5.95
C VAL A 43 -7.00 -6.77 -5.67
N TYR A 44 -6.00 -6.25 -6.37
CA TYR A 44 -5.47 -4.91 -6.12
C TYR A 44 -5.20 -4.17 -7.43
N GLY A 45 -5.26 -2.85 -7.36
CA GLY A 45 -5.00 -1.97 -8.50
C GLY A 45 -4.19 -0.75 -8.09
N ASP A 46 -4.08 0.18 -9.02
CA ASP A 46 -3.30 1.39 -8.84
C ASP A 46 -4.00 2.41 -7.94
N THR A 47 -3.26 3.39 -7.44
CA THR A 47 -3.77 4.43 -6.53
C THR A 47 -3.39 5.81 -7.06
N LEU A 48 -4.35 6.71 -7.16
CA LEU A 48 -4.08 8.13 -7.38
C LEU A 48 -3.79 8.81 -6.04
N VAL A 49 -2.65 9.46 -5.93
CA VAL A 49 -2.27 10.24 -4.76
C VAL A 49 -2.38 11.72 -5.06
N ASN A 50 -3.18 12.43 -4.27
CA ASN A 50 -3.24 13.88 -4.32
C ASN A 50 -2.29 14.47 -3.28
N ALA A 51 -1.25 15.16 -3.75
CA ALA A 51 -0.39 16.01 -2.95
C ALA A 51 -0.80 17.48 -3.14
N LYS A 52 -0.30 18.37 -2.28
CA LYS A 52 -0.69 19.80 -2.27
C LYS A 52 -0.75 20.44 -3.68
N ASN A 53 0.26 20.19 -4.51
CA ASN A 53 0.43 20.86 -5.81
C ASN A 53 0.53 19.87 -7.00
N LEU A 54 0.35 18.59 -6.77
CA LEU A 54 0.54 17.57 -7.78
C LEU A 54 -0.26 16.30 -7.47
N SER A 55 -0.88 15.73 -8.49
CA SER A 55 -1.45 14.38 -8.39
C SER A 55 -0.58 13.40 -9.18
N TYR A 56 -0.33 12.22 -8.62
CA TYR A 56 0.47 11.18 -9.28
C TYR A 56 -0.11 9.79 -9.00
N VAL A 57 0.17 8.85 -9.90
CA VAL A 57 -0.28 7.47 -9.75
C VAL A 57 0.82 6.62 -9.12
N ILE A 58 0.47 5.88 -8.07
CA ILE A 58 1.27 4.76 -7.56
C ILE A 58 0.85 3.52 -8.34
N ASN A 59 1.73 3.06 -9.22
CA ASN A 59 1.55 1.79 -9.91
C ASN A 59 1.84 0.64 -8.94
N SER A 60 0.83 -0.17 -8.68
CA SER A 60 0.94 -1.35 -7.84
C SER A 60 1.87 -2.39 -8.43
N LYS A 61 2.61 -3.08 -7.57
CA LYS A 61 3.53 -4.17 -7.94
C LYS A 61 3.08 -5.49 -7.30
N PRO A 62 3.49 -6.64 -7.84
CA PRO A 62 3.22 -7.93 -7.23
C PRO A 62 3.75 -8.00 -5.79
N PHE A 63 3.05 -8.75 -4.94
CA PHE A 63 3.56 -9.16 -3.63
C PHE A 63 4.39 -10.42 -3.82
N GLU A 64 5.68 -10.34 -3.54
CA GLU A 64 6.67 -11.39 -3.79
C GLU A 64 7.40 -11.80 -2.52
N HIS A 65 8.15 -12.90 -2.58
CA HIS A 65 8.94 -13.40 -1.44
C HIS A 65 9.91 -12.36 -0.87
N ASN A 66 10.50 -11.54 -1.73
CA ASN A 66 11.46 -10.48 -1.37
C ASN A 66 10.81 -9.11 -1.16
N THR A 67 9.49 -9.03 -1.07
CA THR A 67 8.78 -7.78 -0.78
C THR A 67 9.15 -7.27 0.62
N LEU A 68 9.68 -6.06 0.68
CA LEU A 68 10.16 -5.40 1.91
C LEU A 68 9.22 -4.33 2.44
N LEU A 69 8.45 -3.73 1.55
CA LEU A 69 7.50 -2.66 1.82
C LEU A 69 6.21 -3.00 1.06
N MET A 70 5.09 -2.42 1.49
CA MET A 70 3.82 -2.59 0.78
C MET A 70 3.97 -2.22 -0.70
N PRO A 71 3.72 -3.14 -1.64
CA PRO A 71 3.88 -2.91 -3.07
C PRO A 71 2.65 -2.25 -3.70
N PHE A 72 1.60 -2.05 -2.93
CA PHE A 72 0.33 -1.40 -3.28
C PHE A 72 -0.26 -0.69 -2.07
N CYS A 73 -1.14 0.28 -2.28
CA CYS A 73 -1.87 0.93 -1.19
C CYS A 73 -3.03 0.06 -0.73
N HIS A 74 -3.21 -0.11 0.58
CA HIS A 74 -4.29 -0.93 1.12
C HIS A 74 -5.70 -0.41 0.76
N GLN A 75 -5.84 0.88 0.47
CA GLN A 75 -7.09 1.49 -0.03
C GLN A 75 -7.43 1.09 -1.49
N SER A 76 -6.49 0.45 -2.18
CA SER A 76 -6.69 -0.08 -3.53
C SER A 76 -6.67 -1.61 -3.57
N VAL A 77 -7.12 -2.26 -2.48
CA VAL A 77 -7.10 -3.72 -2.35
C VAL A 77 -8.45 -4.24 -1.89
N PHE A 78 -9.02 -5.15 -2.67
CA PHE A 78 -10.16 -5.98 -2.30
C PHE A 78 -9.67 -7.31 -1.75
N VAL A 79 -10.15 -7.71 -0.60
CA VAL A 79 -9.81 -8.99 0.05
C VAL A 79 -11.09 -9.78 0.29
N LYS A 80 -11.08 -11.08 0.00
CA LYS A 80 -12.21 -11.96 0.37
C LYS A 80 -12.44 -11.90 1.87
N SER A 81 -13.68 -11.69 2.27
CA SER A 81 -14.06 -11.50 3.68
C SER A 81 -13.71 -12.70 4.57
N ASN A 82 -13.82 -13.93 4.05
CA ASN A 82 -13.46 -15.13 4.79
C ASN A 82 -11.99 -15.19 5.19
N ILE A 83 -11.08 -14.60 4.38
CA ILE A 83 -9.65 -14.55 4.69
C ILE A 83 -9.39 -13.55 5.83
N LEU A 84 -9.97 -12.33 5.75
CA LEU A 84 -9.86 -11.33 6.80
C LEU A 84 -10.50 -11.79 8.11
N LYS A 85 -11.64 -12.50 8.04
CA LYS A 85 -12.30 -13.07 9.22
C LYS A 85 -11.49 -14.20 9.86
N LYS A 86 -10.77 -15.00 9.05
CA LYS A 86 -9.88 -16.07 9.56
C LYS A 86 -8.60 -15.50 10.15
N LYS A 87 -8.05 -14.44 9.55
CA LYS A 87 -6.82 -13.78 9.99
C LYS A 87 -7.04 -12.28 10.01
N ASN A 88 -7.34 -11.74 11.19
CA ASN A 88 -7.47 -10.30 11.41
C ASN A 88 -6.11 -9.59 11.32
N PHE A 89 -6.14 -8.26 11.17
CA PHE A 89 -4.94 -7.44 11.30
C PHE A 89 -4.34 -7.56 12.71
N SER A 90 -3.03 -7.74 12.78
CA SER A 90 -2.32 -7.84 14.05
C SER A 90 -2.37 -6.52 14.82
N LEU A 91 -2.79 -6.54 16.06
CA LEU A 91 -2.75 -5.38 16.96
C LEU A 91 -1.33 -5.07 17.47
N LYS A 92 -0.38 -5.99 17.24
CA LYS A 92 1.02 -5.84 17.62
C LYS A 92 1.72 -4.74 16.80
N TYR A 93 1.30 -4.56 15.54
CA TYR A 93 1.91 -3.60 14.61
C TYR A 93 0.97 -2.42 14.42
N ARG A 94 1.48 -1.24 14.73
CA ARG A 94 0.71 0.00 14.62
C ARG A 94 0.68 0.55 13.19
N PHE A 95 1.77 0.36 12.45
CA PHE A 95 1.98 0.92 11.11
C PHE A 95 1.97 -0.13 10.01
N SER A 96 2.42 -1.34 10.30
CA SER A 96 2.67 -2.41 9.31
C SER A 96 1.77 -3.63 9.50
N SER A 97 0.59 -3.44 10.11
CA SER A 97 -0.38 -4.52 10.31
C SER A 97 -0.93 -5.07 8.99
N ASP A 98 -1.08 -4.22 7.98
CA ASP A 98 -1.43 -4.58 6.60
C ASP A 98 -0.30 -5.38 5.92
N PHE A 99 0.95 -4.94 6.08
CA PHE A 99 2.11 -5.68 5.57
C PHE A 99 2.22 -7.08 6.21
N ASP A 100 2.02 -7.20 7.54
CA ASP A 100 1.96 -8.51 8.23
C ASP A 100 0.86 -9.41 7.66
N PHE A 101 -0.32 -8.85 7.44
CA PHE A 101 -1.46 -9.58 6.89
C PHE A 101 -1.21 -10.07 5.45
N PHE A 102 -0.77 -9.19 4.54
CA PHE A 102 -0.50 -9.59 3.15
C PHE A 102 0.70 -10.54 3.05
N ASN A 103 1.67 -10.40 3.92
CA ASN A 103 2.76 -11.35 4.04
C ASN A 103 2.27 -12.74 4.49
N TYR A 104 1.39 -12.81 5.47
CA TYR A 104 0.72 -14.06 5.84
C TYR A 104 -0.06 -14.65 4.65
N CYS A 105 -0.83 -13.84 3.93
CA CYS A 105 -1.57 -14.28 2.76
C CYS A 105 -0.65 -14.88 1.68
N TYR A 106 0.47 -14.23 1.41
CA TYR A 106 1.46 -14.72 0.45
C TYR A 106 2.06 -16.07 0.89
N LEU A 107 2.52 -16.19 2.13
CA LEU A 107 3.06 -17.43 2.67
C LEU A 107 2.04 -18.56 2.73
N SER A 108 0.76 -18.21 2.91
CA SER A 108 -0.37 -19.16 2.85
C SER A 108 -0.85 -19.45 1.43
N LYS A 109 -0.05 -19.09 0.40
CA LYS A 109 -0.34 -19.33 -1.03
C LYS A 109 -1.71 -18.80 -1.49
N LYS A 110 -2.17 -17.67 -0.92
CA LYS A 110 -3.38 -17.01 -1.39
C LYS A 110 -3.16 -16.44 -2.78
N LYS A 111 -4.21 -16.43 -3.61
CA LYS A 111 -4.14 -16.00 -4.99
C LYS A 111 -4.30 -14.50 -5.10
N PHE A 112 -3.24 -13.80 -5.53
CA PHE A 112 -3.22 -12.38 -5.78
C PHE A 112 -3.48 -12.09 -7.26
N GLN A 113 -4.26 -11.05 -7.55
CA GLN A 113 -4.50 -10.55 -8.90
C GLN A 113 -4.33 -9.03 -8.95
N LYS A 114 -3.51 -8.57 -9.85
CA LYS A 114 -3.46 -7.14 -10.21
C LYS A 114 -4.49 -6.84 -11.31
N ILE A 115 -5.25 -5.76 -11.12
CA ILE A 115 -6.09 -5.17 -12.17
C ILE A 115 -5.46 -3.86 -12.65
N ASN A 116 -5.64 -3.55 -13.94
CA ASN A 116 -4.88 -2.48 -14.60
C ASN A 116 -5.63 -1.14 -14.63
N TYR A 117 -6.27 -0.77 -13.52
CA TYR A 117 -6.88 0.54 -13.36
C TYR A 117 -6.70 1.09 -11.94
N ILE A 118 -6.97 2.39 -11.79
CA ILE A 118 -6.92 3.10 -10.51
C ILE A 118 -8.18 2.78 -9.73
N ILE A 119 -8.02 2.24 -8.51
CA ILE A 119 -9.13 1.92 -7.61
C ILE A 119 -9.45 3.11 -6.73
N SER A 120 -8.46 3.66 -6.04
CA SER A 120 -8.67 4.69 -5.03
C SER A 120 -7.93 5.99 -5.33
N LYS A 121 -8.45 7.06 -4.75
CA LYS A 121 -7.85 8.40 -4.71
C LYS A 121 -7.61 8.76 -3.25
N VAL A 122 -6.34 8.95 -2.88
CA VAL A 122 -5.92 9.20 -1.50
C VAL A 122 -5.17 10.52 -1.37
N LYS A 123 -5.16 11.11 -0.18
CA LYS A 123 -4.33 12.29 0.12
C LYS A 123 -2.94 11.86 0.56
N SER A 124 -1.90 12.58 0.12
CA SER A 124 -0.53 12.38 0.60
C SER A 124 -0.37 12.86 2.05
N GLY A 125 0.70 12.40 2.71
CA GLY A 125 1.04 12.83 4.07
C GLY A 125 0.23 12.12 5.15
N GLY A 126 -0.22 10.91 4.87
CA GLY A 126 -0.87 10.03 5.84
C GLY A 126 0.02 9.68 7.02
N PHE A 127 -0.55 8.96 7.99
CA PHE A 127 0.12 8.61 9.25
C PHE A 127 1.41 7.78 9.02
N ALA A 128 1.39 6.82 8.11
CA ALA A 128 2.58 6.02 7.76
C ALA A 128 3.66 6.85 7.05
N ASP A 129 3.29 7.83 6.22
CA ASP A 129 4.24 8.73 5.55
C ASP A 129 5.04 9.57 6.54
N LYS A 130 4.39 10.01 7.64
CA LYS A 130 5.01 10.80 8.70
C LYS A 130 5.90 9.97 9.63
N ASN A 131 5.69 8.64 9.66
CA ASN A 131 6.34 7.73 10.61
C ASN A 131 7.15 6.64 9.91
N ARG A 132 7.81 6.96 8.79
CA ARG A 132 8.51 5.99 7.94
C ARG A 132 9.54 5.14 8.66
N GLN A 133 10.27 5.71 9.62
CA GLN A 133 11.26 4.96 10.40
C GLN A 133 10.58 3.84 11.21
N LEU A 134 9.46 4.15 11.86
CA LEU A 134 8.69 3.17 12.63
C LEU A 134 8.10 2.07 11.72
N VAL A 135 7.66 2.43 10.51
CA VAL A 135 7.24 1.44 9.48
C VAL A 135 8.39 0.49 9.15
N PHE A 136 9.62 1.02 8.93
CA PHE A 136 10.79 0.17 8.68
C PHE A 136 11.11 -0.74 9.86
N ASP A 137 11.00 -0.28 11.10
CA ASP A 137 11.27 -1.07 12.30
C ASP A 137 10.26 -2.22 12.48
N GLU A 138 8.98 -1.94 12.24
CA GLU A 138 7.95 -2.98 12.28
C GLU A 138 8.15 -4.00 11.15
N ASN A 139 8.46 -3.55 9.92
CA ASN A 139 8.75 -4.44 8.80
C ASN A 139 9.98 -5.32 9.06
N LEU A 140 11.04 -4.76 9.66
CA LEU A 140 12.21 -5.53 10.11
C LEU A 140 11.79 -6.64 11.07
N THR A 141 10.91 -6.33 12.04
CA THR A 141 10.43 -7.30 13.01
C THR A 141 9.61 -8.41 12.33
N ILE A 142 8.76 -8.06 11.35
CA ILE A 142 7.97 -9.03 10.58
C ILE A 142 8.89 -9.94 9.77
N ILE A 143 9.91 -9.38 9.08
CA ILE A 143 10.82 -10.12 8.22
C ILE A 143 11.80 -10.98 9.04
N LYS A 144 12.25 -10.53 10.21
CA LYS A 144 13.06 -11.33 11.12
C LYS A 144 12.40 -12.67 11.45
N LYS A 145 11.09 -12.68 11.64
CA LYS A 145 10.35 -13.93 11.89
C LYS A 145 10.38 -14.91 10.72
N LYS A 146 10.68 -14.45 9.50
CA LYS A 146 10.84 -15.31 8.31
C LYS A 146 12.19 -16.01 8.24
N GLY A 147 13.16 -15.61 9.07
CA GLY A 147 14.54 -16.18 9.07
C GLY A 147 15.39 -15.84 7.85
N ASN A 148 14.95 -14.95 6.95
CA ASN A 148 15.67 -14.61 5.73
C ASN A 148 16.70 -13.50 5.99
N LYS A 149 17.98 -13.90 6.20
CA LYS A 149 19.09 -12.98 6.52
C LYS A 149 19.39 -11.99 5.38
N SER A 150 19.34 -12.40 4.13
CA SER A 150 19.63 -11.52 2.99
C SER A 150 18.54 -10.43 2.85
N LEU A 151 17.30 -10.79 3.06
CA LEU A 151 16.17 -9.85 3.06
C LEU A 151 16.30 -8.82 4.19
N LEU A 152 16.75 -9.24 5.38
CA LEU A 152 17.04 -8.35 6.50
C LEU A 152 18.14 -7.35 6.15
N TYR A 153 19.23 -7.81 5.56
CA TYR A 153 20.33 -6.94 5.14
C TYR A 153 19.83 -5.86 4.15
N PHE A 154 19.09 -6.27 3.13
CA PHE A 154 18.49 -5.33 2.17
C PHE A 154 17.56 -4.30 2.83
N LEU A 155 16.77 -4.71 3.81
CA LEU A 155 15.89 -3.79 4.53
C LEU A 155 16.69 -2.80 5.39
N TYR A 156 17.78 -3.24 6.02
CA TYR A 156 18.69 -2.35 6.74
C TYR A 156 19.30 -1.31 5.81
N LEU A 157 19.79 -1.70 4.64
CA LEU A 157 20.32 -0.75 3.65
C LEU A 157 19.25 0.25 3.20
N LYS A 158 18.02 -0.19 2.95
CA LYS A 158 16.90 0.69 2.62
C LYS A 158 16.59 1.65 3.77
N LYS A 159 16.61 1.18 5.02
CA LYS A 159 16.40 2.04 6.19
C LYS A 159 17.47 3.14 6.28
N ILE A 160 18.74 2.79 6.13
CA ILE A 160 19.85 3.75 6.12
C ILE A 160 19.68 4.76 4.97
N SER A 161 19.41 4.28 3.76
CA SER A 161 19.17 5.15 2.60
C SER A 161 17.99 6.10 2.81
N GLN A 162 16.93 5.63 3.47
CA GLN A 162 15.78 6.50 3.77
C GLN A 162 16.15 7.55 4.83
N TYR A 163 16.88 7.16 5.87
CA TYR A 163 17.38 8.09 6.89
C TYR A 163 18.23 9.21 6.27
N LEU A 164 19.18 8.85 5.40
CA LEU A 164 20.00 9.83 4.68
C LEU A 164 19.15 10.79 3.83
N LYS A 165 18.15 10.27 3.11
CA LYS A 165 17.23 11.09 2.32
C LYS A 165 16.42 12.05 3.18
N ASP A 166 15.94 11.60 4.33
CA ASP A 166 15.15 12.42 5.23
C ASP A 166 16.02 13.53 5.84
N THR A 167 17.28 13.23 6.19
CA THR A 167 18.27 14.22 6.67
C THR A 167 18.59 15.25 5.58
N ILE A 168 18.89 14.81 4.36
CA ILE A 168 19.14 15.69 3.23
C ILE A 168 17.92 16.59 2.96
N LYS A 169 16.73 16.01 2.98
CA LYS A 169 15.49 16.77 2.79
C LYS A 169 15.27 17.82 3.88
N PHE A 170 15.66 17.54 5.12
CA PHE A 170 15.57 18.52 6.22
C PHE A 170 16.50 19.72 6.02
N ILE A 171 17.70 19.51 5.45
CA ILE A 171 18.69 20.55 5.19
C ILE A 171 18.35 21.38 3.93
N LEU A 172 17.67 20.78 2.95
CA LEU A 172 17.38 21.44 1.68
C LEU A 172 16.30 22.53 1.81
N PRO A 173 16.46 23.69 1.17
CA PRO A 173 15.42 24.71 1.06
C PRO A 173 14.13 24.17 0.44
N SER A 174 12.99 24.69 0.85
CA SER A 174 11.67 24.20 0.45
C SER A 174 11.44 24.21 -1.08
N PHE A 175 11.96 25.21 -1.78
CA PHE A 175 11.86 25.30 -3.24
C PHE A 175 12.61 24.17 -3.97
N ILE A 176 13.78 23.75 -3.44
CA ILE A 176 14.56 22.62 -3.98
C ILE A 176 13.80 21.30 -3.70
N GLN A 177 13.24 21.16 -2.50
CA GLN A 177 12.41 19.99 -2.19
C GLN A 177 11.23 19.84 -3.15
N GLU A 178 10.57 20.96 -3.49
CA GLU A 178 9.45 20.98 -4.43
C GLU A 178 9.91 20.63 -5.86
N LEU A 179 11.04 21.14 -6.29
CA LEU A 179 11.63 20.83 -7.59
C LEU A 179 11.96 19.35 -7.72
N ILE A 180 12.65 18.78 -6.72
CA ILE A 180 12.98 17.34 -6.68
C ILE A 180 11.70 16.51 -6.72
N PHE A 181 10.66 16.93 -5.97
CA PHE A 181 9.38 16.26 -5.96
C PHE A 181 8.71 16.29 -7.34
N LYS A 182 8.66 17.44 -7.99
CA LYS A 182 8.11 17.59 -9.35
C LYS A 182 8.86 16.73 -10.37
N ILE A 183 10.21 16.72 -10.34
CA ILE A 183 11.03 15.89 -11.22
C ILE A 183 10.75 14.41 -11.01
N LYS A 184 10.75 13.97 -9.75
CA LYS A 184 10.51 12.57 -9.38
C LYS A 184 9.16 12.06 -9.87
N TYR A 185 8.11 12.88 -9.76
CA TYR A 185 6.75 12.47 -10.08
C TYR A 185 6.26 12.99 -11.45
N LYS A 186 7.06 13.76 -12.20
CA LYS A 186 6.74 14.22 -13.55
C LYS A 186 6.41 13.06 -14.51
N ARG A 187 7.04 11.89 -14.33
CA ARG A 187 6.78 10.69 -15.12
C ARG A 187 5.48 9.96 -14.71
N PHE A 188 4.89 10.32 -13.58
CA PHE A 188 3.68 9.71 -13.01
C PHE A 188 2.46 10.64 -13.05
N THR A 189 2.62 11.86 -13.61
CA THR A 189 1.46 12.71 -13.91
C THR A 189 0.56 11.98 -14.88
N ILE A 190 -0.75 12.11 -14.64
CA ILE A 190 -1.83 11.44 -15.38
C ILE A 190 -1.60 11.62 -16.88
N ASN A 191 -0.87 10.71 -17.50
CA ASN A 191 -0.89 10.57 -18.95
C ASN A 191 -2.25 9.97 -19.31
N LYS A 192 -2.84 10.40 -20.44
CA LYS A 192 -4.13 10.03 -21.06
C LYS A 192 -4.56 8.54 -21.00
N LYS A 193 -3.76 7.67 -20.41
CA LYS A 193 -4.01 6.22 -20.27
C LYS A 193 -5.19 5.88 -19.34
N TYR A 194 -5.63 6.83 -18.51
CA TYR A 194 -6.70 6.63 -17.52
C TYR A 194 -7.88 7.61 -17.71
N GLY A 195 -7.96 8.22 -18.90
CA GLY A 195 -9.06 9.09 -19.30
C GLY A 195 -10.37 8.33 -19.50
#